data_067195b4f76f48cdedc15a3d08d3534a
#
_entry.id   067195b4f76f48cdedc15a3d08d3534a
#
_cell.length_a   1.000
_cell.length_b   1.000
_cell.length_c   1.000
_cell.angle_alpha   90.00
_cell.angle_beta   90.00
_cell.angle_gamma   90.00
#
_symmetry.space_group_name_H-M   'P 1'
#
loop_
_entity.id
_entity.type
_entity.pdbx_description
1 polymer ?
#
loop_
_entity_poly.entity_id
_entity_poly.type
_entity_poly.pdbx_seq_one_letter_code
_entity_poly.pdbx_strand_id
1 'polypeptide(L)'
;MRIYEYGKENPECILLIHPSLVTWDYFEYVIPLLEKHYHLLIPALPGYDLNDDAEFSSVEQIASELADDILKRGVQEVKAIYGCSMGGSIALRMAASGKLKAKNYIMDGGITPYQLP
;
A
#
# COMPACT_ATOMS: atom_id res chain seq x y z
N MET A 1 0.23 -11.53 -1.52
CA MET A 1 -1.05 -10.87 -1.21
C MET A 1 -1.71 -10.39 -2.48
N ARG A 2 -3.01 -10.17 -2.43
CA ARG A 2 -3.76 -9.69 -3.58
C ARG A 2 -3.60 -8.19 -3.73
N ILE A 3 -3.35 -7.72 -4.96
CA ILE A 3 -3.23 -6.29 -5.25
C ILE A 3 -4.23 -5.96 -6.36
N TYR A 4 -5.16 -5.06 -6.05
CA TYR A 4 -6.12 -4.56 -7.01
C TYR A 4 -5.49 -3.42 -7.81
N GLU A 5 -5.76 -3.39 -9.11
CA GLU A 5 -5.16 -2.40 -10.00
C GLU A 5 -6.23 -1.66 -10.79
N TYR A 6 -6.07 -0.35 -10.91
CA TYR A 6 -6.94 0.53 -11.67
C TYR A 6 -6.09 1.51 -12.45
N GLY A 7 -6.56 1.91 -13.63
CA GLY A 7 -5.84 2.90 -14.44
C GLY A 7 -4.52 2.40 -14.98
N LYS A 8 -4.45 1.13 -15.38
CA LYS A 8 -3.20 0.49 -15.82
C LYS A 8 -2.54 1.15 -17.02
N GLU A 9 -3.29 1.91 -17.80
CA GLU A 9 -2.78 2.62 -18.97
C GLU A 9 -1.94 3.83 -18.60
N ASN A 10 -1.98 4.29 -17.38
CA ASN A 10 -1.21 5.43 -16.92
C ASN A 10 0.21 5.02 -16.51
N PRO A 11 1.23 5.84 -16.86
CA PRO A 11 2.62 5.46 -16.58
C PRO A 11 3.05 5.63 -15.14
N GLU A 12 2.44 6.54 -14.38
CA GLU A 12 2.82 6.78 -12.99
C GLU A 12 1.94 5.99 -12.04
N CYS A 13 2.58 5.26 -11.12
CA CYS A 13 1.88 4.41 -10.15
C CYS A 13 1.75 5.09 -8.79
N ILE A 14 0.62 4.86 -8.13
CA ILE A 14 0.40 5.24 -6.75
C ILE A 14 -0.02 4.00 -5.98
N LEU A 15 0.63 3.77 -4.85
CA LEU A 15 0.32 2.69 -3.94
C LEU A 15 -0.54 3.23 -2.80
N LEU A 16 -1.72 2.63 -2.60
CA LEU A 16 -2.67 3.04 -1.56
C LEU A 16 -2.83 1.89 -0.54
N ILE A 17 -2.44 2.15 0.70
CA ILE A 17 -2.45 1.13 1.76
C ILE A 17 -3.51 1.50 2.80
N HIS A 18 -4.52 0.62 2.94
CA HIS A 18 -5.68 0.88 3.80
C HIS A 18 -5.34 0.74 5.30
N PRO A 19 -6.17 1.36 6.18
CA PRO A 19 -5.99 1.19 7.62
C PRO A 19 -6.47 -0.19 8.10
N SER A 20 -6.24 -0.49 9.38
CA SER A 20 -6.76 -1.70 10.00
C SER A 20 -8.28 -1.66 10.11
N LEU A 21 -8.89 -2.84 10.26
CA LEU A 21 -10.34 -3.03 10.49
C LEU A 21 -11.22 -2.62 9.30
N VAL A 22 -10.63 -2.36 8.15
CA VAL A 22 -11.34 -2.13 6.89
C VAL A 22 -10.67 -2.95 5.80
N THR A 23 -11.24 -2.94 4.61
CA THR A 23 -10.73 -3.67 3.46
C THR A 23 -10.16 -2.70 2.42
N TRP A 24 -9.59 -3.27 1.36
CA TRP A 24 -8.94 -2.49 0.29
C TRP A 24 -9.89 -1.45 -0.32
N ASP A 25 -11.19 -1.70 -0.34
CA ASP A 25 -12.20 -0.81 -0.90
C ASP A 25 -12.49 0.43 -0.04
N TYR A 26 -11.75 0.60 1.06
CA TYR A 26 -11.69 1.86 1.80
C TYR A 26 -11.49 3.04 0.85
N PHE A 27 -10.78 2.81 -0.26
CA PHE A 27 -10.46 3.85 -1.25
C PHE A 27 -11.50 3.98 -2.37
N GLU A 28 -12.65 3.31 -2.28
CA GLU A 28 -13.62 3.24 -3.39
C GLU A 28 -14.05 4.60 -3.94
N TYR A 29 -14.12 5.62 -3.09
CA TYR A 29 -14.58 6.95 -3.53
C TYR A 29 -13.50 7.76 -4.24
N VAL A 30 -12.22 7.47 -4.02
CA VAL A 30 -11.13 8.17 -4.67
C VAL A 30 -10.64 7.48 -5.94
N ILE A 31 -10.91 6.18 -6.06
CA ILE A 31 -10.48 5.40 -7.23
C ILE A 31 -10.94 6.04 -8.54
N PRO A 32 -12.23 6.39 -8.73
CA PRO A 32 -12.68 6.95 -10.01
C PRO A 32 -12.01 8.28 -10.36
N LEU A 33 -11.55 9.03 -9.35
CA LEU A 33 -10.88 10.31 -9.57
C LEU A 33 -9.41 10.11 -9.93
N LEU A 34 -8.73 9.21 -9.23
CA LEU A 34 -7.30 9.00 -9.39
C LEU A 34 -6.96 8.13 -10.59
N GLU A 35 -7.79 7.16 -10.93
CA GLU A 35 -7.50 6.22 -12.03
C GLU A 35 -7.44 6.90 -13.40
N LYS A 36 -7.97 8.12 -13.51
CA LYS A 36 -7.90 8.91 -14.75
C LYS A 36 -6.47 9.36 -15.05
N HIS A 37 -5.63 9.46 -14.02
CA HIS A 37 -4.30 10.05 -14.13
C HIS A 37 -3.19 9.12 -13.68
N TYR A 38 -3.50 8.10 -12.86
CA TYR A 38 -2.52 7.23 -12.23
C TYR A 38 -2.90 5.78 -12.32
N HIS A 39 -1.86 4.93 -12.38
CA HIS A 39 -2.01 3.49 -12.20
C HIS A 39 -2.04 3.22 -10.69
N LEU A 40 -3.20 2.82 -10.18
CA LEU A 40 -3.38 2.58 -8.74
C LEU A 40 -3.09 1.13 -8.41
N LEU A 41 -2.31 0.93 -7.36
CA LEU A 41 -1.99 -0.37 -6.77
C LEU A 41 -2.55 -0.37 -5.35
N ILE A 42 -3.54 -1.22 -5.09
CA ILE A 42 -4.25 -1.24 -3.80
C ILE A 42 -4.18 -2.65 -3.23
N PRO A 43 -3.27 -2.92 -2.28
CA PRO A 43 -3.19 -4.24 -1.69
C PRO A 43 -4.36 -4.50 -0.75
N ALA A 44 -4.87 -5.73 -0.78
CA ALA A 44 -5.77 -6.25 0.24
C ALA A 44 -4.86 -6.90 1.29
N LEU A 45 -4.67 -6.21 2.42
CA LEU A 45 -3.72 -6.65 3.42
C LEU A 45 -4.13 -7.98 4.05
N PRO A 46 -3.17 -8.92 4.24
CA PRO A 46 -3.46 -10.19 4.91
C PRO A 46 -4.10 -9.96 6.27
N GLY A 47 -5.14 -10.75 6.57
CA GLY A 47 -5.93 -10.58 7.79
C GLY A 47 -7.11 -9.64 7.63
N TYR A 48 -7.14 -8.85 6.56
CA TYR A 48 -8.21 -7.88 6.27
C TYR A 48 -8.79 -8.08 4.86
N ASP A 49 -8.52 -9.25 4.26
CA ASP A 49 -9.07 -9.60 2.94
C ASP A 49 -10.14 -10.68 3.12
N LEU A 50 -11.39 -10.32 2.84
CA LEU A 50 -12.52 -11.25 3.00
C LEU A 50 -12.48 -12.44 2.03
N ASN A 51 -11.62 -12.36 1.02
CA ASN A 51 -11.49 -13.40 -0.01
C ASN A 51 -10.24 -14.26 0.17
N ASP A 52 -9.54 -14.11 1.29
CA ASP A 52 -8.29 -14.82 1.56
C ASP A 52 -8.21 -15.15 3.05
N ASP A 53 -7.73 -16.36 3.37
CA ASP A 53 -7.58 -16.82 4.75
C ASP A 53 -6.22 -16.45 5.36
N ALA A 54 -5.36 -15.77 4.61
CA ALA A 54 -4.04 -15.36 5.11
C ALA A 54 -4.18 -14.46 6.33
N GLU A 55 -3.31 -14.68 7.31
CA GLU A 55 -3.29 -13.89 8.53
C GLU A 55 -2.28 -12.74 8.44
N PHE A 56 -2.54 -11.67 9.18
CA PHE A 56 -1.60 -10.57 9.31
C PHE A 56 -0.37 -11.06 10.10
N SER A 57 0.80 -10.89 9.52
CA SER A 57 2.05 -11.31 10.15
C SER A 57 2.66 -10.20 11.00
N SER A 58 3.28 -9.22 10.35
CA SER A 58 3.88 -8.04 10.98
C SER A 58 3.95 -6.92 9.97
N VAL A 59 4.08 -5.69 10.45
CA VAL A 59 4.26 -4.53 9.58
C VAL A 59 5.52 -4.71 8.73
N GLU A 60 6.61 -5.16 9.33
CA GLU A 60 7.87 -5.38 8.63
C GLU A 60 7.76 -6.40 7.51
N GLN A 61 7.13 -7.53 7.80
CA GLN A 61 7.00 -8.60 6.82
C GLN A 61 6.07 -8.20 5.69
N ILE A 62 4.95 -7.57 6.00
CA ILE A 62 4.00 -7.11 4.99
C ILE A 62 4.62 -6.04 4.10
N ALA A 63 5.36 -5.09 4.68
CA ALA A 63 6.06 -4.08 3.90
C ALA A 63 7.05 -4.71 2.92
N SER A 64 7.79 -5.72 3.37
CA SER A 64 8.76 -6.43 2.53
C SER A 64 8.06 -7.20 1.42
N GLU A 65 7.02 -7.97 1.73
CA GLU A 65 6.26 -8.75 0.75
C GLU A 65 5.60 -7.85 -0.29
N LEU A 66 5.04 -6.73 0.16
CA LEU A 66 4.37 -5.78 -0.74
C LEU A 66 5.37 -5.18 -1.72
N ALA A 67 6.53 -4.76 -1.24
CA ALA A 67 7.59 -4.24 -2.11
C ALA A 67 8.02 -5.29 -3.13
N ASP A 68 8.24 -6.53 -2.70
CA ASP A 68 8.63 -7.61 -3.60
C ASP A 68 7.56 -7.90 -4.66
N ASP A 69 6.29 -7.91 -4.25
CA ASP A 69 5.18 -8.16 -5.18
C ASP A 69 5.07 -7.07 -6.25
N ILE A 70 5.26 -5.82 -5.86
CA ILE A 70 5.22 -4.70 -6.80
C ILE A 70 6.40 -4.75 -7.77
N LEU A 71 7.60 -5.04 -7.25
CA LEU A 71 8.79 -5.18 -8.09
C LEU A 71 8.63 -6.31 -9.09
N LYS A 72 8.03 -7.43 -8.70
CA LYS A 72 7.77 -8.56 -9.60
C LYS A 72 6.81 -8.20 -10.73
N ARG A 73 5.97 -7.20 -10.55
CA ARG A 73 5.06 -6.70 -11.59
C ARG A 73 5.77 -5.78 -12.59
N GLY A 74 7.05 -5.53 -12.39
CA GLY A 74 7.84 -4.66 -13.27
C GLY A 74 7.81 -3.20 -12.88
N VAL A 75 7.22 -2.86 -11.73
CA VAL A 75 7.16 -1.49 -11.22
C VAL A 75 8.36 -1.25 -10.32
N GLN A 76 9.30 -0.42 -10.74
CA GLN A 76 10.54 -0.15 -10.00
C GLN A 76 10.46 1.12 -9.16
N GLU A 77 9.59 2.05 -9.54
CA GLU A 77 9.39 3.31 -8.81
C GLU A 77 7.92 3.70 -8.88
N VAL A 78 7.39 4.20 -7.78
CA VAL A 78 6.04 4.75 -7.71
C VAL A 78 6.08 6.25 -7.48
N LYS A 79 5.05 6.95 -7.93
CA LYS A 79 4.89 8.40 -7.70
C LYS A 79 4.71 8.68 -6.21
N ALA A 80 3.92 7.87 -5.55
CA ALA A 80 3.65 8.04 -4.12
C ALA A 80 3.25 6.71 -3.48
N ILE A 81 3.59 6.59 -2.21
CA ILE A 81 3.04 5.56 -1.32
C ILE A 81 2.21 6.29 -0.28
N TYR A 82 0.91 6.05 -0.30
CA TYR A 82 -0.02 6.60 0.68
C TYR A 82 -0.45 5.49 1.63
N GLY A 83 -0.39 5.77 2.92
CA GLY A 83 -0.88 4.83 3.93
C GLY A 83 -1.61 5.55 5.04
N CYS A 84 -2.75 4.99 5.45
CA CYS A 84 -3.59 5.53 6.51
C CYS A 84 -3.51 4.63 7.73
N SER A 85 -3.24 5.21 8.91
CA SER A 85 -3.16 4.50 10.19
C SER A 85 -2.15 3.33 10.10
N MET A 86 -2.59 2.08 10.23
CA MET A 86 -1.71 0.92 10.06
C MET A 86 -1.04 0.92 8.69
N GLY A 87 -1.76 1.31 7.64
CA GLY A 87 -1.19 1.47 6.31
C GLY A 87 -0.08 2.51 6.29
N GLY A 88 -0.17 3.54 7.12
CA GLY A 88 0.89 4.54 7.30
C GLY A 88 2.15 3.93 7.90
N SER A 89 1.99 3.01 8.85
CA SER A 89 3.13 2.30 9.45
C SER A 89 3.82 1.40 8.43
N ILE A 90 3.06 0.76 7.57
CA ILE A 90 3.60 -0.05 6.47
C ILE A 90 4.35 0.86 5.48
N ALA A 91 3.77 2.00 5.11
CA ALA A 91 4.41 2.96 4.22
C ALA A 91 5.74 3.46 4.80
N LEU A 92 5.77 3.78 6.09
CA LEU A 92 6.98 4.21 6.78
C LEU A 92 8.06 3.13 6.72
N ARG A 93 7.67 1.87 6.94
CA ARG A 93 8.60 0.77 6.89
C ARG A 93 9.15 0.55 5.49
N MET A 94 8.32 0.72 4.47
CA MET A 94 8.74 0.65 3.07
C MET A 94 9.74 1.76 2.76
N ALA A 95 9.51 2.98 3.30
CA ALA A 95 10.43 4.09 3.14
C ALA A 95 11.78 3.76 3.77
N ALA A 96 11.77 3.20 4.98
CA ALA A 96 13.00 2.86 5.69
C ALA A 96 13.80 1.77 4.98
N SER A 97 13.14 0.79 4.36
CA SER A 97 13.83 -0.28 3.65
C SER A 97 14.39 0.17 2.29
N GLY A 98 13.73 1.11 1.63
CA GLY A 98 14.15 1.59 0.31
C GLY A 98 14.10 0.56 -0.81
N LYS A 99 13.50 -0.60 -0.58
CA LYS A 99 13.46 -1.67 -1.57
C LYS A 99 12.67 -1.26 -2.81
N LEU A 100 11.51 -0.63 -2.61
CA LEU A 100 10.73 0.00 -3.69
C LEU A 100 10.95 1.50 -3.62
N LYS A 101 11.35 2.10 -4.74
CA LYS A 101 11.58 3.54 -4.80
C LYS A 101 10.26 4.29 -4.92
N ALA A 102 10.12 5.39 -4.19
CA ALA A 102 8.95 6.27 -4.29
C ALA A 102 9.41 7.72 -4.26
N LYS A 103 8.73 8.56 -5.04
CA LYS A 103 9.02 9.99 -5.05
C LYS A 103 8.45 10.70 -3.83
N ASN A 104 7.33 10.18 -3.30
CA ASN A 104 6.63 10.78 -2.16
C ASN A 104 6.11 9.69 -1.24
N TYR A 105 6.16 9.95 0.07
CA TYR A 105 5.55 9.10 1.09
C TYR A 105 4.54 9.94 1.85
N ILE A 106 3.28 9.49 1.87
CA ILE A 106 2.19 10.20 2.54
C ILE A 106 1.64 9.29 3.62
N MET A 107 1.84 9.69 4.87
CA MET A 107 1.37 8.92 6.02
C MET A 107 0.27 9.72 6.72
N ASP A 108 -0.93 9.17 6.70
CA ASP A 108 -2.10 9.81 7.29
C ASP A 108 -2.43 9.08 8.60
N GLY A 109 -2.04 9.68 9.72
CA GLY A 109 -2.28 9.11 11.04
C GLY A 109 -1.50 7.84 11.33
N GLY A 110 -0.34 7.66 10.68
CA GLY A 110 0.50 6.48 10.89
C GLY A 110 1.04 6.41 12.31
N ILE A 111 1.19 5.19 12.81
CA ILE A 111 1.76 4.91 14.13
C ILE A 111 3.16 4.35 13.92
N THR A 112 4.15 4.98 14.54
CA THR A 112 5.52 4.45 14.50
C THR A 112 5.71 3.43 15.63
N PRO A 113 6.62 2.46 15.46
CA PRO A 113 6.89 1.49 16.53
C PRO A 113 7.33 2.14 17.85
N TYR A 114 7.89 3.32 17.78
CA TYR A 114 8.41 4.01 18.96
C TYR A 114 7.36 4.78 19.74
N GLN A 115 6.14 4.86 19.24
CA GLN A 115 5.03 5.55 19.90
C GLN A 115 4.18 4.62 20.75
N LEU A 116 4.46 3.33 20.69
CA LEU A 116 3.71 2.36 21.47
C LEU A 116 4.22 2.38 22.92
N PRO A 117 3.31 2.41 23.89
CA PRO A 117 3.71 2.35 25.31
C PRO A 117 4.32 1.01 25.65
#